data_63bd668de1c82574a709168237fcf4eb
#
_entry.id   63bd668de1c82574a709168237fcf4eb
#
_cell.length_a   1.000
_cell.length_b   1.000
_cell.length_c   1.000
_cell.angle_alpha   90.00
_cell.angle_beta   90.00
_cell.angle_gamma   90.00
#
_symmetry.space_group_name_H-M   'P 1'
#
loop_
_entity.id
_entity.type
_entity.pdbx_description
1 polymer ?
#
loop_
_entity_poly.entity_id
_entity_poly.type
_entity_poly.pdbx_seq_one_letter_code
_entity_poly.pdbx_strand_id
1 'polypeptide(L)'
;MAKSDAVIVACKDVAKPGGKIFEAKEHKLDVRAVGNGKITATWVDKYLKSVEPTPDPKLFDSKYGKLDKANLARLLENKTAMDIPKIEGELIDARAEAGRCLHCDCRKRVSCGLRKWASDYGAEKKKFYASEEPDVRVLGSGNVILEPGKCIRCGLCVAIAEKHGEDIGLTFANRGFDMEIRVPFDHSFDDALKKSANECVEACPT
;
A
#
# COMPACT_ATOMS: atom_id res chain seq x y z
N MET A 1 -4.61 4.09 47.78
CA MET A 1 -4.81 4.12 46.33
C MET A 1 -3.55 4.73 45.71
N ALA A 2 -2.87 4.02 44.85
CA ALA A 2 -1.71 4.58 44.13
C ALA A 2 -2.20 5.70 43.21
N LYS A 3 -1.58 6.89 43.34
CA LYS A 3 -1.77 7.96 42.36
C LYS A 3 -1.01 7.57 41.10
N SER A 4 -1.71 7.34 40.02
CA SER A 4 -1.11 7.13 38.69
C SER A 4 -1.44 8.32 37.80
N ASP A 5 -0.43 8.78 37.01
CA ASP A 5 -0.59 9.93 36.12
C ASP A 5 -1.47 9.60 34.88
N ALA A 6 -1.55 8.32 34.52
CA ALA A 6 -2.42 7.81 33.45
C ALA A 6 -2.89 6.39 33.76
N VAL A 7 -4.05 6.01 33.25
CA VAL A 7 -4.64 4.68 33.43
C VAL A 7 -5.16 4.17 32.10
N ILE A 8 -4.81 2.94 31.75
CA ILE A 8 -5.36 2.21 30.61
C ILE A 8 -6.47 1.29 31.11
N VAL A 9 -7.67 1.43 30.56
CA VAL A 9 -8.81 0.56 30.87
C VAL A 9 -9.06 -0.35 29.66
N ALA A 10 -8.88 -1.65 29.87
CA ALA A 10 -9.05 -2.69 28.84
C ALA A 10 -10.41 -3.42 28.91
N CYS A 11 -11.21 -3.15 29.94
CA CYS A 11 -12.52 -3.76 30.15
C CYS A 11 -13.55 -2.76 30.68
N LYS A 12 -14.84 -3.07 30.51
CA LYS A 12 -15.94 -2.15 30.78
C LYS A 12 -16.21 -1.85 32.25
N ASP A 13 -15.68 -2.65 33.20
CA ASP A 13 -16.12 -2.66 34.56
C ASP A 13 -15.10 -2.11 35.59
N VAL A 14 -14.16 -1.28 35.18
CA VAL A 14 -13.17 -0.71 36.12
C VAL A 14 -13.62 0.65 36.63
N ALA A 15 -13.66 0.79 37.95
CA ALA A 15 -13.92 2.06 38.63
C ALA A 15 -12.91 3.12 38.16
N LYS A 16 -13.39 4.27 37.72
CA LYS A 16 -12.57 5.39 37.18
C LYS A 16 -11.66 5.93 38.28
N PRO A 17 -10.34 5.69 38.26
CA PRO A 17 -9.39 6.34 39.16
C PRO A 17 -9.18 7.79 38.77
N GLY A 18 -8.72 8.62 39.72
CA GLY A 18 -8.37 10.01 39.42
C GLY A 18 -7.15 10.07 38.51
N GLY A 19 -7.32 10.61 37.32
CA GLY A 19 -6.28 10.74 36.28
C GLY A 19 -6.87 10.70 34.88
N LYS A 20 -6.05 10.94 33.83
CA LYS A 20 -6.54 10.78 32.46
C LYS A 20 -6.67 9.30 32.11
N ILE A 21 -7.84 8.92 31.64
CA ILE A 21 -8.20 7.55 31.32
C ILE A 21 -8.10 7.33 29.82
N PHE A 22 -7.40 6.28 29.41
CA PHE A 22 -7.29 5.82 28.04
C PHE A 22 -7.97 4.47 27.89
N GLU A 23 -8.89 4.37 26.96
CA GLU A 23 -9.69 3.17 26.74
C GLU A 23 -9.08 2.31 25.63
N ALA A 24 -8.69 1.08 25.94
CA ALA A 24 -8.33 0.07 24.95
C ALA A 24 -9.60 -0.73 24.60
N LYS A 25 -10.13 -0.52 23.40
CA LYS A 25 -11.36 -1.18 22.95
C LYS A 25 -11.17 -2.67 22.76
N GLU A 26 -12.10 -3.44 23.26
CA GLU A 26 -12.20 -4.87 23.00
C GLU A 26 -12.59 -5.13 21.54
N HIS A 27 -11.95 -6.10 20.91
CA HIS A 27 -12.22 -6.50 19.53
C HIS A 27 -12.32 -8.02 19.41
N LYS A 28 -13.25 -8.50 18.57
CA LYS A 28 -13.40 -9.93 18.27
C LYS A 28 -12.20 -10.55 17.54
N LEU A 29 -11.38 -9.73 16.89
CA LEU A 29 -10.19 -10.17 16.16
C LEU A 29 -8.94 -9.72 16.91
N ASP A 30 -8.07 -10.64 17.25
CA ASP A 30 -6.83 -10.41 18.00
C ASP A 30 -5.95 -9.34 17.37
N VAL A 31 -5.82 -9.36 16.02
CA VAL A 31 -5.03 -8.35 15.29
C VAL A 31 -5.57 -6.93 15.50
N ARG A 32 -6.89 -6.76 15.65
CA ARG A 32 -7.50 -5.45 15.94
C ARG A 32 -7.31 -5.05 17.39
N ALA A 33 -7.39 -6.02 18.32
CA ALA A 33 -7.11 -5.79 19.73
C ALA A 33 -5.66 -5.31 19.94
N VAL A 34 -4.69 -6.00 19.32
CA VAL A 34 -3.27 -5.60 19.34
C VAL A 34 -3.06 -4.22 18.70
N GLY A 35 -3.69 -3.95 17.57
CA GLY A 35 -3.62 -2.64 16.90
C GLY A 35 -4.16 -1.51 17.79
N ASN A 36 -5.29 -1.73 18.46
CA ASN A 36 -5.88 -0.77 19.38
C ASN A 36 -5.00 -0.55 20.61
N GLY A 37 -4.45 -1.62 21.19
CA GLY A 37 -3.51 -1.53 22.30
C GLY A 37 -2.28 -0.69 21.96
N LYS A 38 -1.70 -0.84 20.76
CA LYS A 38 -0.58 0.00 20.29
C LYS A 38 -0.95 1.47 20.20
N ILE A 39 -2.12 1.79 19.65
CA ILE A 39 -2.63 3.17 19.56
C ILE A 39 -2.79 3.76 20.96
N THR A 40 -3.42 3.03 21.88
CA THR A 40 -3.63 3.46 23.25
C THR A 40 -2.30 3.71 23.97
N ALA A 41 -1.33 2.82 23.82
CA ALA A 41 0.02 2.99 24.39
C ALA A 41 0.71 4.25 23.86
N THR A 42 0.60 4.53 22.55
CA THR A 42 1.16 5.75 21.94
C THR A 42 0.50 7.00 22.53
N TRP A 43 -0.80 6.99 22.77
CA TRP A 43 -1.49 8.13 23.36
C TRP A 43 -1.09 8.36 24.82
N VAL A 44 -0.90 7.30 25.60
CA VAL A 44 -0.37 7.40 26.96
C VAL A 44 1.03 8.00 26.97
N ASP A 45 1.91 7.51 26.08
CA ASP A 45 3.28 8.04 25.96
C ASP A 45 3.29 9.54 25.61
N LYS A 46 2.46 9.95 24.64
CA LYS A 46 2.28 11.37 24.29
C LYS A 46 1.80 12.19 25.50
N TYR A 47 0.81 11.68 26.22
CA TYR A 47 0.27 12.35 27.40
C TYR A 47 1.32 12.52 28.51
N LEU A 48 2.08 11.48 28.81
CA LEU A 48 3.14 11.52 29.82
C LEU A 48 4.28 12.48 29.42
N LYS A 49 4.51 12.70 28.14
CA LYS A 49 5.43 13.67 27.58
C LYS A 49 4.85 15.09 27.47
N SER A 50 3.66 15.32 28.03
CA SER A 50 2.91 16.59 27.90
C SER A 50 2.61 17.02 26.45
N VAL A 51 2.52 16.04 25.54
CA VAL A 51 2.07 16.24 24.16
C VAL A 51 0.60 15.86 24.09
N GLU A 52 -0.21 16.72 23.49
CA GLU A 52 -1.65 16.42 23.35
C GLU A 52 -1.85 15.13 22.54
N PRO A 53 -2.56 14.13 23.08
CA PRO A 53 -2.79 12.85 22.40
C PRO A 53 -3.83 13.04 21.30
N THR A 54 -3.35 13.41 20.11
CA THR A 54 -4.15 13.47 18.90
C THR A 54 -4.08 12.13 18.17
N PRO A 55 -5.18 11.66 17.57
CA PRO A 55 -5.15 10.51 16.67
C PRO A 55 -4.14 10.74 15.55
N ASP A 56 -3.40 9.70 15.19
CA ASP A 56 -2.54 9.80 14.02
C ASP A 56 -3.41 10.12 12.79
N PRO A 57 -2.95 11.03 11.92
CA PRO A 57 -3.71 11.40 10.74
C PRO A 57 -3.99 10.16 9.90
N LYS A 58 -5.23 10.04 9.43
CA LYS A 58 -5.61 8.95 8.53
C LYS A 58 -4.88 9.14 7.20
N LEU A 59 -3.86 8.34 6.97
CA LEU A 59 -3.11 8.37 5.72
C LEU A 59 -4.01 7.99 4.55
N PHE A 60 -3.79 8.64 3.41
CA PHE A 60 -4.44 8.28 2.15
C PHE A 60 -4.24 6.79 1.85
N ASP A 61 -5.28 6.14 1.39
CA ASP A 61 -5.29 4.71 1.09
C ASP A 61 -5.90 4.46 -0.29
N SER A 62 -5.11 3.90 -1.19
CA SER A 62 -5.51 3.55 -2.56
C SER A 62 -5.92 2.09 -2.73
N LYS A 63 -6.24 1.38 -1.65
CA LYS A 63 -6.69 -0.02 -1.73
C LYS A 63 -7.83 -0.19 -2.70
N TYR A 64 -7.80 -1.26 -3.47
CA TYR A 64 -8.92 -1.67 -4.33
C TYR A 64 -10.21 -1.94 -3.53
N GLY A 65 -10.07 -2.21 -2.24
CA GLY A 65 -11.18 -2.57 -1.38
C GLY A 65 -11.45 -4.06 -1.41
N LYS A 66 -12.73 -4.45 -1.38
CA LYS A 66 -13.14 -5.85 -1.49
C LYS A 66 -13.16 -6.22 -2.96
N LEU A 67 -12.26 -7.10 -3.37
CA LEU A 67 -12.25 -7.66 -4.72
C LEU A 67 -13.49 -8.55 -4.92
N ASP A 68 -14.16 -8.40 -6.03
CA ASP A 68 -15.17 -9.33 -6.48
C ASP A 68 -14.56 -10.59 -7.12
N LYS A 69 -15.40 -11.55 -7.51
CA LYS A 69 -14.93 -12.80 -8.10
C LYS A 69 -14.24 -12.60 -9.47
N ALA A 70 -14.69 -11.63 -10.27
CA ALA A 70 -14.12 -11.34 -11.58
C ALA A 70 -12.73 -10.72 -11.45
N ASN A 71 -12.57 -9.72 -10.57
CA ASN A 71 -11.28 -9.11 -10.28
C ASN A 71 -10.29 -10.13 -9.69
N LEU A 72 -10.76 -11.01 -8.81
CA LEU A 72 -9.95 -12.08 -8.27
C LEU A 72 -9.47 -13.05 -9.36
N ALA A 73 -10.36 -13.46 -10.27
CA ALA A 73 -10.02 -14.33 -11.40
C ALA A 73 -8.93 -13.70 -12.29
N ARG A 74 -9.05 -12.42 -12.64
CA ARG A 74 -8.02 -11.68 -13.40
C ARG A 74 -6.66 -11.64 -12.70
N LEU A 75 -6.63 -11.44 -11.39
CA LEU A 75 -5.39 -11.48 -10.62
C LEU A 75 -4.75 -12.86 -10.58
N LEU A 76 -5.55 -13.91 -10.74
CA LEU A 76 -5.10 -15.30 -10.72
C LEU A 76 -4.68 -15.82 -12.10
N GLU A 77 -5.07 -15.20 -13.21
CA GLU A 77 -4.80 -15.66 -14.58
C GLU A 77 -3.32 -15.97 -14.84
N ASN A 78 -2.41 -15.21 -14.24
CA ASN A 78 -0.96 -15.36 -14.40
C ASN A 78 -0.26 -15.92 -13.16
N LYS A 79 -1.01 -16.54 -12.25
CA LYS A 79 -0.46 -17.14 -11.03
C LYS A 79 -0.58 -18.65 -11.07
N THR A 80 0.52 -19.33 -10.84
CA THR A 80 0.48 -20.80 -10.59
C THR A 80 -0.31 -21.03 -9.31
N ALA A 81 -1.28 -21.95 -9.35
CA ALA A 81 -1.97 -22.35 -8.14
C ALA A 81 -0.95 -22.92 -7.15
N MET A 82 -0.79 -22.26 -6.04
CA MET A 82 0.04 -22.74 -4.94
C MET A 82 -0.88 -23.32 -3.87
N ASP A 83 -0.59 -24.52 -3.45
CA ASP A 83 -1.32 -25.16 -2.37
C ASP A 83 -1.25 -24.30 -1.10
N ILE A 84 -2.39 -24.19 -0.42
CA ILE A 84 -2.43 -23.55 0.90
C ILE A 84 -1.66 -24.47 1.85
N PRO A 85 -0.53 -24.03 2.44
CA PRO A 85 0.15 -24.85 3.41
C PRO A 85 -0.80 -25.20 4.54
N LYS A 86 -1.02 -26.51 4.78
CA LYS A 86 -1.82 -26.96 5.91
C LYS A 86 -1.08 -26.62 7.19
N ILE A 87 -1.75 -25.89 8.06
CA ILE A 87 -1.23 -25.57 9.39
C ILE A 87 -1.49 -26.79 10.29
N GLU A 88 -0.57 -27.70 10.33
CA GLU A 88 -0.52 -28.73 11.37
C GLU A 88 0.72 -28.48 12.22
N GLY A 89 0.61 -27.52 13.17
CA GLY A 89 1.57 -27.39 14.28
C GLY A 89 2.96 -26.83 13.97
N GLU A 90 3.32 -26.58 12.72
CA GLU A 90 4.62 -26.01 12.34
C GLU A 90 4.53 -24.58 11.82
N LEU A 91 5.59 -23.81 12.04
CA LEU A 91 5.73 -22.45 11.54
C LEU A 91 5.56 -22.45 10.01
N ILE A 92 4.58 -21.73 9.53
CA ILE A 92 4.38 -21.48 8.10
C ILE A 92 5.68 -20.88 7.54
N ASP A 93 6.19 -21.42 6.44
CA ASP A 93 7.27 -20.75 5.73
C ASP A 93 6.76 -19.39 5.22
N ALA A 94 7.20 -18.34 5.90
CA ALA A 94 6.78 -16.98 5.60
C ALA A 94 7.12 -16.55 4.16
N ARG A 95 8.16 -17.13 3.55
CA ARG A 95 8.54 -16.84 2.16
C ARG A 95 7.57 -17.50 1.18
N ALA A 96 7.20 -18.76 1.43
CA ALA A 96 6.22 -19.47 0.62
C ALA A 96 4.86 -18.77 0.68
N GLU A 97 4.41 -18.37 1.88
CA GLU A 97 3.16 -17.64 2.05
C GLU A 97 3.20 -16.23 1.42
N ALA A 98 4.33 -15.52 1.52
CA ALA A 98 4.51 -14.24 0.84
C ALA A 98 4.47 -14.38 -0.69
N GLY A 99 4.95 -15.50 -1.24
CA GLY A 99 4.90 -15.81 -2.68
C GLY A 99 3.47 -15.94 -3.23
N ARG A 100 2.49 -16.24 -2.38
CA ARG A 100 1.06 -16.29 -2.74
C ARG A 100 0.40 -14.92 -2.84
N CYS A 101 1.10 -13.85 -2.50
CA CYS A 101 0.56 -12.49 -2.54
C CYS A 101 0.15 -12.11 -3.96
N LEU A 102 -1.10 -11.69 -4.14
CA LEU A 102 -1.63 -11.23 -5.43
C LEU A 102 -1.23 -9.81 -5.79
N HIS A 103 -0.49 -9.14 -4.91
CA HIS A 103 -0.10 -7.74 -5.07
C HIS A 103 -1.27 -6.78 -5.38
N CYS A 104 -2.45 -7.08 -4.90
CA CYS A 104 -3.66 -6.29 -5.10
C CYS A 104 -3.72 -4.99 -4.27
N ASP A 105 -2.68 -4.72 -3.47
CA ASP A 105 -2.56 -3.50 -2.66
C ASP A 105 -1.21 -2.80 -2.95
N CYS A 106 -1.01 -1.63 -2.37
CA CYS A 106 0.17 -0.82 -2.56
C CYS A 106 1.43 -1.49 -1.96
N ARG A 107 2.48 -1.67 -2.77
CA ARG A 107 3.76 -2.26 -2.34
C ARG A 107 4.60 -1.29 -1.52
N LYS A 108 4.61 0.00 -1.87
CA LYS A 108 5.39 1.06 -1.21
C LYS A 108 4.56 1.74 -0.11
N ARG A 109 4.19 1.00 0.90
CA ARG A 109 3.27 1.48 1.93
C ARG A 109 3.80 2.69 2.72
N VAL A 110 5.09 2.77 2.90
CA VAL A 110 5.77 3.82 3.69
C VAL A 110 6.48 4.83 2.79
N SER A 111 7.04 4.39 1.66
CA SER A 111 7.87 5.21 0.78
C SER A 111 7.16 5.76 -0.46
N CYS A 112 5.85 5.55 -0.60
CA CYS A 112 5.09 6.06 -1.74
C CYS A 112 4.91 7.59 -1.65
N GLY A 113 5.54 8.33 -2.55
CA GLY A 113 5.44 9.78 -2.63
C GLY A 113 4.02 10.26 -2.90
N LEU A 114 3.29 9.58 -3.79
CA LEU A 114 1.89 9.89 -4.07
C LEU A 114 1.03 9.79 -2.80
N ARG A 115 1.19 8.74 -2.02
CA ARG A 115 0.45 8.55 -0.77
C ARG A 115 0.74 9.66 0.25
N LYS A 116 2.02 10.03 0.38
CA LYS A 116 2.42 11.13 1.25
C LYS A 116 1.71 12.42 0.85
N TRP A 117 1.89 12.84 -0.38
CA TRP A 117 1.30 14.10 -0.86
C TRP A 117 -0.23 14.08 -0.89
N ALA A 118 -0.84 12.96 -1.24
CA ALA A 118 -2.29 12.80 -1.15
C ALA A 118 -2.80 12.97 0.30
N SER A 119 -2.04 12.52 1.30
CA SER A 119 -2.36 12.75 2.72
C SER A 119 -2.18 14.20 3.12
N ASP A 120 -1.05 14.82 2.74
CA ASP A 120 -0.70 16.19 3.10
C ASP A 120 -1.69 17.21 2.51
N TYR A 121 -2.18 16.94 1.29
CA TYR A 121 -3.17 17.78 0.60
C TYR A 121 -4.64 17.37 0.86
N GLY A 122 -4.86 16.40 1.73
CA GLY A 122 -6.22 15.95 2.08
C GLY A 122 -7.02 15.39 0.88
N ALA A 123 -6.35 14.67 -0.02
CA ALA A 123 -6.99 14.10 -1.21
C ALA A 123 -8.10 13.13 -0.83
N GLU A 124 -9.25 13.26 -1.48
CA GLU A 124 -10.40 12.40 -1.28
C GLU A 124 -10.50 11.34 -2.39
N LYS A 125 -10.33 10.08 -2.02
CA LYS A 125 -10.31 8.92 -2.96
C LYS A 125 -11.52 8.86 -3.90
N LYS A 126 -12.69 9.31 -3.46
CA LYS A 126 -13.95 9.16 -4.21
C LYS A 126 -14.43 10.43 -4.90
N LYS A 127 -13.72 11.54 -4.79
CA LYS A 127 -14.19 12.84 -5.28
C LYS A 127 -14.38 12.88 -6.81
N PHE A 128 -13.51 12.15 -7.53
CA PHE A 128 -13.55 12.06 -8.99
C PHE A 128 -13.54 10.59 -9.43
N TYR A 129 -14.36 9.78 -8.76
CA TYR A 129 -14.43 8.36 -9.07
C TYR A 129 -15.06 8.16 -10.45
N ALA A 130 -14.25 7.75 -11.41
CA ALA A 130 -14.74 7.11 -12.60
C ALA A 130 -15.11 5.66 -12.24
N SER A 131 -16.21 5.15 -12.77
CA SER A 131 -16.72 3.80 -12.52
C SER A 131 -15.88 2.70 -13.17
N GLU A 132 -14.61 2.96 -13.46
CA GLU A 132 -13.71 2.01 -14.09
C GLU A 132 -13.28 0.92 -13.11
N GLU A 133 -13.30 -0.30 -13.63
CA GLU A 133 -12.75 -1.43 -12.91
C GLU A 133 -11.25 -1.24 -12.63
N PRO A 134 -10.74 -1.75 -11.50
CA PRO A 134 -9.31 -1.68 -11.20
C PRO A 134 -8.49 -2.36 -12.30
N ASP A 135 -7.49 -1.66 -12.84
CA ASP A 135 -6.56 -2.25 -13.78
C ASP A 135 -5.54 -3.12 -13.01
N VAL A 136 -5.67 -4.42 -13.17
CA VAL A 136 -4.82 -5.42 -12.49
C VAL A 136 -3.75 -6.00 -13.42
N ARG A 137 -3.60 -5.46 -14.64
CA ARG A 137 -2.59 -5.94 -15.59
C ARG A 137 -1.18 -5.75 -15.05
N VAL A 138 -0.31 -6.67 -15.40
CA VAL A 138 1.13 -6.58 -15.24
C VAL A 138 1.75 -6.67 -16.63
N LEU A 139 2.49 -5.65 -17.01
CA LEU A 139 3.18 -5.58 -18.30
C LEU A 139 4.68 -5.86 -18.09
N GLY A 140 5.25 -6.66 -18.97
CA GLY A 140 6.62 -7.15 -18.85
C GLY A 140 6.68 -8.49 -18.12
N SER A 141 7.61 -9.33 -18.53
CA SER A 141 7.85 -10.68 -17.97
C SER A 141 9.30 -10.89 -17.52
N GLY A 142 10.15 -9.87 -17.67
CA GLY A 142 11.57 -9.91 -17.33
C GLY A 142 11.87 -9.27 -15.97
N ASN A 143 13.01 -8.61 -15.90
CA ASN A 143 13.46 -7.92 -14.69
C ASN A 143 12.68 -6.61 -14.45
N VAL A 144 12.16 -6.01 -15.51
CA VAL A 144 11.38 -4.77 -15.46
C VAL A 144 9.91 -5.07 -15.72
N ILE A 145 9.08 -4.71 -14.76
CA ILE A 145 7.62 -4.84 -14.86
C ILE A 145 6.94 -3.48 -14.61
N LEU A 146 5.85 -3.24 -15.30
CA LEU A 146 4.98 -2.09 -15.09
C LEU A 146 3.58 -2.56 -14.70
N GLU A 147 3.02 -1.97 -13.66
CA GLU A 147 1.63 -2.17 -13.23
C GLU A 147 0.81 -0.92 -13.61
N PRO A 148 0.11 -0.92 -14.76
CA PRO A 148 -0.60 0.27 -15.25
C PRO A 148 -1.62 0.82 -14.26
N GLY A 149 -2.29 -0.04 -13.51
CA GLY A 149 -3.26 0.37 -12.50
C GLY A 149 -2.68 1.10 -11.29
N LYS A 150 -1.37 1.05 -11.10
CA LYS A 150 -0.65 1.80 -10.06
C LYS A 150 0.05 3.03 -10.62
N CYS A 151 0.16 3.14 -11.95
CA CYS A 151 0.83 4.23 -12.63
C CYS A 151 -0.01 5.50 -12.62
N ILE A 152 0.54 6.62 -12.14
CA ILE A 152 -0.11 7.93 -12.18
C ILE A 152 0.18 8.71 -13.48
N ARG A 153 0.85 8.09 -14.44
CA ARG A 153 1.12 8.66 -15.76
C ARG A 153 1.93 9.96 -15.71
N CYS A 154 2.82 10.10 -14.72
CA CYS A 154 3.60 11.32 -14.50
C CYS A 154 4.70 11.58 -15.54
N GLY A 155 5.10 10.56 -16.31
CA GLY A 155 6.11 10.66 -17.36
C GLY A 155 7.57 10.68 -16.90
N LEU A 156 7.85 10.60 -15.60
CA LEU A 156 9.24 10.62 -15.11
C LEU A 156 10.11 9.53 -15.75
N CYS A 157 9.60 8.30 -15.86
CA CYS A 157 10.33 7.21 -16.48
C CYS A 157 10.60 7.44 -17.97
N VAL A 158 9.71 8.15 -18.69
CA VAL A 158 9.92 8.54 -20.10
C VAL A 158 11.08 9.54 -20.18
N ALA A 159 11.04 10.58 -19.36
CA ALA A 159 12.08 11.62 -19.33
C ALA A 159 13.45 11.05 -18.89
N ILE A 160 13.46 10.11 -17.93
CA ILE A 160 14.69 9.45 -17.49
C ILE A 160 15.28 8.58 -18.61
N ALA A 161 14.46 7.79 -19.31
CA ALA A 161 14.90 6.97 -20.43
C ALA A 161 15.51 7.85 -21.56
N GLU A 162 14.87 8.97 -21.87
CA GLU A 162 15.38 9.96 -22.84
C GLU A 162 16.72 10.56 -22.38
N LYS A 163 16.82 11.01 -21.13
CA LYS A 163 18.05 11.55 -20.52
C LYS A 163 19.23 10.58 -20.62
N HIS A 164 18.99 9.28 -20.44
CA HIS A 164 20.02 8.24 -20.53
C HIS A 164 20.32 7.79 -21.97
N GLY A 165 19.60 8.30 -22.95
CA GLY A 165 19.77 7.92 -24.35
C GLY A 165 19.52 6.42 -24.54
N GLU A 166 18.40 5.93 -24.03
CA GLU A 166 17.93 4.57 -24.33
C GLU A 166 17.59 4.47 -25.82
N ASP A 167 17.98 3.38 -26.45
CA ASP A 167 17.78 3.19 -27.90
C ASP A 167 16.29 3.06 -28.26
N ILE A 168 15.49 2.49 -27.35
CA ILE A 168 14.06 2.29 -27.51
C ILE A 168 13.29 3.24 -26.57
N GLY A 169 13.60 3.21 -25.28
CA GLY A 169 12.96 4.01 -24.25
C GLY A 169 11.49 3.70 -24.05
N LEU A 170 10.81 4.63 -23.38
CA LEU A 170 9.38 4.56 -23.08
C LEU A 170 8.63 5.70 -23.75
N THR A 171 7.34 5.49 -24.00
CA THR A 171 6.47 6.50 -24.58
C THR A 171 5.09 6.48 -23.98
N PHE A 172 4.34 7.57 -24.20
CA PHE A 172 2.90 7.59 -23.94
C PHE A 172 2.16 6.99 -25.13
N ALA A 173 1.25 6.09 -24.85
CA ALA A 173 0.27 5.56 -25.80
C ALA A 173 -1.14 5.99 -25.41
N ASN A 174 -2.05 6.02 -26.40
CA ASN A 174 -3.44 6.43 -26.25
C ASN A 174 -3.63 7.91 -25.87
N ARG A 175 -4.84 8.32 -25.49
CA ARG A 175 -5.20 9.71 -25.16
C ARG A 175 -6.20 9.76 -24.00
N GLY A 176 -6.24 10.90 -23.32
CA GLY A 176 -7.19 11.18 -22.26
C GLY A 176 -7.04 10.21 -21.08
N PHE A 177 -8.12 9.64 -20.62
CA PHE A 177 -8.13 8.70 -19.50
C PHE A 177 -7.48 7.36 -19.83
N ASP A 178 -7.41 6.98 -21.12
CA ASP A 178 -6.79 5.73 -21.58
C ASP A 178 -5.28 5.85 -21.80
N MET A 179 -4.71 7.03 -21.57
CA MET A 179 -3.28 7.25 -21.73
C MET A 179 -2.49 6.32 -20.79
N GLU A 180 -1.50 5.64 -21.32
CA GLU A 180 -0.64 4.73 -20.56
C GLU A 180 0.80 4.78 -21.02
N ILE A 181 1.72 4.31 -20.20
CA ILE A 181 3.14 4.17 -20.55
C ILE A 181 3.32 2.84 -21.28
N ARG A 182 3.97 2.88 -22.43
CA ARG A 182 4.27 1.72 -23.28
C ARG A 182 5.69 1.73 -23.79
N VAL A 183 6.14 0.56 -24.18
CA VAL A 183 7.35 0.38 -24.97
C VAL A 183 6.98 0.46 -26.44
N PRO A 184 7.67 1.26 -27.28
CA PRO A 184 7.45 1.30 -28.71
C PRO A 184 7.72 -0.05 -29.41
N PHE A 185 7.04 -0.31 -30.51
CA PHE A 185 7.30 -1.42 -31.44
C PHE A 185 7.28 -2.82 -30.79
N ASP A 186 6.47 -3.03 -29.78
CA ASP A 186 6.29 -4.31 -29.07
C ASP A 186 7.60 -4.91 -28.49
N HIS A 187 8.59 -4.08 -28.23
CA HIS A 187 9.79 -4.49 -27.50
C HIS A 187 9.48 -4.75 -26.02
N SER A 188 10.37 -5.47 -25.34
CA SER A 188 10.25 -5.71 -23.91
C SER A 188 10.63 -4.48 -23.08
N PHE A 189 10.15 -4.39 -21.83
CA PHE A 189 10.60 -3.36 -20.88
C PHE A 189 12.10 -3.46 -20.56
N ASP A 190 12.63 -4.69 -20.52
CA ASP A 190 14.07 -4.92 -20.33
C ASP A 190 14.89 -4.36 -21.49
N ASP A 191 14.40 -4.45 -22.73
CA ASP A 191 15.07 -3.87 -23.89
C ASP A 191 14.99 -2.35 -23.93
N ALA A 192 13.86 -1.82 -23.46
CA ALA A 192 13.58 -0.38 -23.46
C ALA A 192 14.37 0.39 -22.39
N LEU A 193 14.76 -0.28 -21.29
CA LEU A 193 15.36 0.36 -20.12
C LEU A 193 16.68 -0.32 -19.71
N LYS A 194 17.58 -0.58 -20.67
CA LYS A 194 18.86 -1.25 -20.41
C LYS A 194 19.80 -0.45 -19.50
N LYS A 195 19.74 0.87 -19.58
CA LYS A 195 20.64 1.78 -18.85
C LYS A 195 19.96 2.45 -17.66
N SER A 196 18.64 2.63 -17.70
CA SER A 196 17.91 3.54 -16.83
C SER A 196 16.87 2.88 -15.91
N ALA A 197 16.72 1.55 -15.96
CA ALA A 197 15.68 0.84 -15.20
C ALA A 197 15.69 1.17 -13.71
N ASN A 198 16.86 1.14 -13.06
CA ASN A 198 16.98 1.41 -11.62
C ASN A 198 16.57 2.85 -11.28
N GLU A 199 17.06 3.85 -12.06
CA GLU A 199 16.67 5.24 -11.83
C GLU A 199 15.16 5.45 -12.04
N CYS A 200 14.57 4.79 -13.03
CA CYS A 200 13.11 4.82 -13.23
C CYS A 200 12.34 4.28 -12.03
N VAL A 201 12.80 3.17 -11.42
CA VAL A 201 12.16 2.57 -10.24
C VAL A 201 12.31 3.46 -9.02
N GLU A 202 13.49 4.05 -8.80
CA GLU A 202 13.75 4.96 -7.67
C GLU A 202 12.96 6.26 -7.77
N ALA A 203 12.87 6.82 -8.96
CA ALA A 203 12.15 8.07 -9.20
C ALA A 203 10.63 7.90 -9.26
N CYS A 204 10.13 6.67 -9.45
CA CYS A 204 8.71 6.41 -9.55
C CYS A 204 7.99 6.75 -8.24
N PRO A 205 6.97 7.63 -8.26
CA PRO A 205 6.29 8.08 -7.04
C PRO A 205 5.33 7.02 -6.45
N THR A 206 5.06 5.91 -7.16
CA THR A 206 4.10 4.86 -6.75
C THR A 206 4.73 3.51 -6.48
#